data_299b84b124fd435068c9758714a401ad
#
_entry.id   299b84b124fd435068c9758714a401ad
#
_cell.length_a   1.000
_cell.length_b   1.000
_cell.length_c   1.000
_cell.angle_alpha   90.00
_cell.angle_beta   90.00
_cell.angle_gamma   90.00
#
_symmetry.space_group_name_H-M   'P 1'
#
loop_
_entity.id
_entity.type
_entity.pdbx_description
1 polymer ?
#
loop_
_entity_poly.entity_id
_entity_poly.type
_entity_poly.pdbx_seq_one_letter_code
_entity_poly.pdbx_strand_id
1 'polypeptide(L)'
;MKIAILTSGILPVPAVKGGAVENLIDFYLEYNDQHQLHDITVYSVADKATAHHPALQSAVNHYYYINVSSMMARLQKHIFHKLHADDEYYHYSIEYFLHKAIQHIRHQHYDLLLLENRPGYALQLRKYANTPLIYHLHNEKLTCNTDSYQEIYEAATRIITVSDYIKSCVQSINPQDDKTLTVYNGINLQAFSSNNGKNRRAEIGLDNDDFVMVFSGRVTEEKGIMQLIEAMLRLQDLPKIKLLVIGSSFYGNADNENAFARTLQEKAATLAGRILFTGFIPYHQMPGYLQMADIAVIPSVWDDPFPTTVLEAQAMGLPIITTNRGGIHEDVRTDNAILFDTDN
;
A
#
# COMPACT_ATOMS: atom_id res chain seq x y z
N MET A 1 -16.78 -0.45 21.01
CA MET A 1 -17.09 0.74 20.21
C MET A 1 -17.58 0.29 18.85
N LYS A 2 -18.47 1.08 18.24
CA LYS A 2 -18.88 0.86 16.84
C LYS A 2 -18.10 1.80 15.93
N ILE A 3 -17.26 1.23 15.07
CA ILE A 3 -16.28 1.97 14.25
C ILE A 3 -16.61 1.78 12.77
N ALA A 4 -16.59 2.86 12.00
CA ALA A 4 -16.61 2.77 10.54
C ALA A 4 -15.23 3.08 9.98
N ILE A 5 -14.70 2.19 9.15
CA ILE A 5 -13.45 2.39 8.40
C ILE A 5 -13.82 2.71 6.95
N LEU A 6 -13.42 3.88 6.47
CA LEU A 6 -13.58 4.28 5.07
C LEU A 6 -12.24 4.07 4.36
N THR A 7 -12.20 3.12 3.44
CA THR A 7 -11.00 2.88 2.62
C THR A 7 -10.79 3.97 1.58
N SER A 8 -9.70 3.89 0.84
CA SER A 8 -9.39 4.82 -0.26
C SER A 8 -10.43 4.82 -1.39
N GLY A 9 -11.28 3.80 -1.47
CA GLY A 9 -12.23 3.62 -2.56
C GLY A 9 -11.59 3.13 -3.88
N ILE A 10 -10.36 2.62 -3.84
CA ILE A 10 -9.60 2.15 -5.01
C ILE A 10 -9.50 0.63 -5.04
N LEU A 11 -8.97 0.03 -3.97
CA LEU A 11 -8.79 -1.41 -3.85
C LEU A 11 -9.77 -2.01 -2.84
N PRO A 12 -10.14 -3.29 -3.02
CA PRO A 12 -11.05 -3.96 -2.10
C PRO A 12 -10.35 -4.38 -0.80
N VAL A 13 -11.11 -4.36 0.28
CA VAL A 13 -10.80 -5.04 1.55
C VAL A 13 -11.83 -6.15 1.73
N PRO A 14 -11.44 -7.40 1.98
CA PRO A 14 -10.06 -7.92 2.15
C PRO A 14 -9.16 -7.72 0.93
N ALA A 15 -7.84 -7.70 1.16
CA ALA A 15 -6.80 -7.30 0.21
C ALA A 15 -6.54 -8.34 -0.90
N VAL A 16 -7.59 -8.85 -1.53
CA VAL A 16 -7.53 -9.89 -2.58
C VAL A 16 -6.79 -9.46 -3.85
N LYS A 17 -6.55 -8.15 -4.01
CA LYS A 17 -5.77 -7.56 -5.11
C LYS A 17 -4.43 -6.97 -4.64
N GLY A 18 -4.04 -7.25 -3.40
CA GLY A 18 -2.91 -6.62 -2.77
C GLY A 18 -3.21 -5.17 -2.35
N GLY A 19 -2.16 -4.39 -2.09
CA GLY A 19 -2.21 -3.05 -1.55
C GLY A 19 -1.70 -3.03 -0.11
N ALA A 20 -0.70 -2.17 0.16
CA ALA A 20 -0.11 -2.11 1.51
C ALA A 20 -1.14 -1.67 2.56
N VAL A 21 -1.94 -0.66 2.25
CA VAL A 21 -2.99 -0.14 3.15
C VAL A 21 -4.07 -1.20 3.39
N GLU A 22 -4.50 -1.88 2.33
CA GLU A 22 -5.54 -2.92 2.41
C GLU A 22 -5.06 -4.12 3.23
N ASN A 23 -3.79 -4.55 3.09
CA ASN A 23 -3.19 -5.58 3.94
C ASN A 23 -3.11 -5.15 5.41
N LEU A 24 -2.75 -3.89 5.68
CA LEU A 24 -2.73 -3.35 7.05
C LEU A 24 -4.14 -3.37 7.67
N ILE A 25 -5.16 -2.99 6.90
CA ILE A 25 -6.55 -3.09 7.34
C ILE A 25 -6.89 -4.56 7.70
N ASP A 26 -6.52 -5.51 6.85
CA ASP A 26 -6.75 -6.93 7.14
C ASP A 26 -6.09 -7.36 8.45
N PHE A 27 -4.86 -6.91 8.75
CA PHE A 27 -4.16 -7.30 9.99
C PHE A 27 -4.89 -6.84 11.26
N TYR A 28 -5.39 -5.60 11.31
CA TYR A 28 -6.14 -5.18 12.50
C TYR A 28 -7.58 -5.71 12.52
N LEU A 29 -8.18 -6.05 11.37
CA LEU A 29 -9.46 -6.77 11.35
C LEU A 29 -9.30 -8.22 11.83
N GLU A 30 -8.23 -8.92 11.44
CA GLU A 30 -7.88 -10.25 11.96
C GLU A 30 -7.66 -10.21 13.48
N TYR A 31 -6.92 -9.20 13.96
CA TYR A 31 -6.71 -8.99 15.39
C TYR A 31 -8.03 -8.72 16.12
N ASN A 32 -8.90 -7.88 15.55
CA ASN A 32 -10.21 -7.59 16.10
C ASN A 32 -11.11 -8.85 16.15
N ASP A 33 -11.05 -9.68 15.12
CA ASP A 33 -11.83 -10.92 15.06
C ASP A 33 -11.39 -11.91 16.14
N GLN A 34 -10.08 -12.04 16.39
CA GLN A 34 -9.52 -12.90 17.45
C GLN A 34 -9.87 -12.41 18.86
N HIS A 35 -9.91 -11.09 19.09
CA HIS A 35 -10.07 -10.49 20.43
C HIS A 35 -11.45 -9.87 20.66
N GLN A 36 -12.28 -9.73 19.63
CA GLN A 36 -13.66 -9.21 19.68
C GLN A 36 -13.78 -7.85 20.42
N LEU A 37 -12.86 -6.91 20.13
CA LEU A 37 -12.75 -5.66 20.86
C LEU A 37 -13.79 -4.62 20.42
N HIS A 38 -14.12 -4.59 19.12
CA HIS A 38 -14.93 -3.55 18.50
C HIS A 38 -15.90 -4.14 17.47
N ASP A 39 -17.02 -3.49 17.26
CA ASP A 39 -17.93 -3.71 16.13
C ASP A 39 -17.47 -2.82 14.98
N ILE A 40 -16.83 -3.39 13.95
CA ILE A 40 -16.20 -2.63 12.85
C ILE A 40 -16.99 -2.82 11.57
N THR A 41 -17.34 -1.71 10.90
CA THR A 41 -17.89 -1.74 9.54
C THR A 41 -16.87 -1.13 8.57
N VAL A 42 -16.40 -1.92 7.60
CA VAL A 42 -15.48 -1.48 6.55
C VAL A 42 -16.26 -1.11 5.30
N TYR A 43 -16.13 0.13 4.87
CA TYR A 43 -16.65 0.61 3.59
C TYR A 43 -15.57 0.39 2.53
N SER A 44 -15.85 -0.50 1.58
CA SER A 44 -14.89 -0.92 0.57
C SER A 44 -15.52 -0.99 -0.83
N VAL A 45 -14.70 -0.96 -1.87
CA VAL A 45 -15.17 -1.20 -3.22
C VAL A 45 -15.53 -2.67 -3.41
N ALA A 46 -16.60 -2.92 -4.19
CA ALA A 46 -17.00 -4.28 -4.51
C ALA A 46 -16.03 -4.91 -5.53
N ASP A 47 -15.61 -6.13 -5.25
CA ASP A 47 -14.85 -6.97 -6.17
C ASP A 47 -15.37 -8.41 -6.14
N LYS A 48 -15.30 -9.11 -7.28
CA LYS A 48 -15.76 -10.50 -7.36
C LYS A 48 -14.92 -11.45 -6.50
N ALA A 49 -13.64 -11.16 -6.35
CA ALA A 49 -12.72 -11.99 -5.58
C ALA A 49 -12.99 -11.94 -4.08
N THR A 50 -13.67 -10.89 -3.56
CA THR A 50 -14.04 -10.81 -2.15
C THR A 50 -15.28 -11.65 -1.80
N ALA A 51 -16.12 -12.04 -2.77
CA ALA A 51 -17.46 -12.60 -2.53
C ALA A 51 -17.50 -13.86 -1.64
N HIS A 52 -16.41 -14.62 -1.57
CA HIS A 52 -16.30 -15.86 -0.77
C HIS A 52 -15.11 -15.83 0.19
N HIS A 53 -14.59 -14.64 0.48
CA HIS A 53 -13.44 -14.51 1.38
C HIS A 53 -13.84 -14.91 2.83
N PRO A 54 -13.03 -15.71 3.54
CA PRO A 54 -13.36 -16.17 4.90
C PRO A 54 -13.63 -15.04 5.89
N ALA A 55 -12.97 -13.90 5.76
CA ALA A 55 -13.17 -12.72 6.61
C ALA A 55 -14.62 -12.20 6.64
N LEU A 56 -15.44 -12.53 5.62
CA LEU A 56 -16.87 -12.14 5.60
C LEU A 56 -17.72 -12.92 6.60
N GLN A 57 -17.17 -13.95 7.22
CA GLN A 57 -17.86 -14.76 8.26
C GLN A 57 -17.62 -14.22 9.68
N SER A 58 -16.86 -13.15 9.84
CA SER A 58 -16.60 -12.53 11.13
C SER A 58 -17.90 -12.09 11.81
N ALA A 59 -17.95 -12.26 13.14
CA ALA A 59 -19.08 -11.82 13.97
C ALA A 59 -19.00 -10.33 14.34
N VAL A 60 -17.82 -9.72 14.25
CA VAL A 60 -17.52 -8.35 14.71
C VAL A 60 -17.00 -7.43 13.61
N ASN A 61 -16.58 -7.98 12.48
CA ASN A 61 -16.13 -7.20 11.31
C ASN A 61 -17.16 -7.34 10.18
N HIS A 62 -17.75 -6.23 9.77
CA HIS A 62 -18.77 -6.16 8.75
C HIS A 62 -18.27 -5.40 7.54
N TYR A 63 -18.73 -5.75 6.34
CA TYR A 63 -18.27 -5.14 5.10
C TYR A 63 -19.45 -4.53 4.34
N TYR A 64 -19.34 -3.25 4.00
CA TYR A 64 -20.29 -2.55 3.15
C TYR A 64 -19.64 -2.28 1.80
N TYR A 65 -19.99 -3.09 0.79
CA TYR A 65 -19.39 -3.01 -0.54
C TYR A 65 -20.12 -2.05 -1.46
N ILE A 66 -19.35 -1.16 -2.09
CA ILE A 66 -19.83 -0.16 -3.04
C ILE A 66 -19.34 -0.52 -4.45
N ASN A 67 -20.28 -0.76 -5.36
CA ASN A 67 -19.97 -1.11 -6.75
C ASN A 67 -19.72 0.15 -7.59
N VAL A 68 -18.47 0.60 -7.65
CA VAL A 68 -18.01 1.76 -8.43
C VAL A 68 -17.97 1.53 -9.94
N SER A 69 -18.17 0.28 -10.39
CA SER A 69 -18.22 -0.11 -11.81
C SER A 69 -19.64 -0.35 -12.33
N SER A 70 -20.66 -0.05 -11.53
CA SER A 70 -22.08 -0.23 -11.91
C SER A 70 -22.44 0.66 -13.11
N MET A 71 -23.52 0.28 -13.83
CA MET A 71 -24.03 1.08 -14.96
C MET A 71 -24.35 2.52 -14.53
N MET A 72 -24.94 2.71 -13.35
CA MET A 72 -25.23 4.03 -12.75
C MET A 72 -23.97 4.82 -12.50
N ALA A 73 -22.92 4.18 -11.94
CA ALA A 73 -21.64 4.82 -11.71
C ALA A 73 -20.98 5.27 -13.03
N ARG A 74 -21.05 4.44 -14.07
CA ARG A 74 -20.52 4.79 -15.41
C ARG A 74 -21.26 5.97 -16.04
N LEU A 75 -22.57 6.01 -15.91
CA LEU A 75 -23.38 7.13 -16.43
C LEU A 75 -23.03 8.44 -15.72
N GLN A 76 -22.97 8.42 -14.39
CA GLN A 76 -22.62 9.59 -13.59
C GLN A 76 -21.16 10.01 -13.83
N LYS A 77 -20.24 9.08 -14.07
CA LYS A 77 -18.87 9.37 -14.48
C LYS A 77 -18.83 10.22 -15.76
N HIS A 78 -19.63 9.89 -16.74
CA HIS A 78 -19.67 10.65 -18.00
C HIS A 78 -20.17 12.08 -17.81
N ILE A 79 -21.15 12.28 -16.91
CA ILE A 79 -21.66 13.62 -16.56
C ILE A 79 -20.60 14.40 -15.79
N PHE A 80 -19.93 13.77 -14.82
CA PHE A 80 -18.91 14.40 -13.97
C PHE A 80 -17.74 14.94 -14.81
N HIS A 81 -17.18 14.14 -15.73
CA HIS A 81 -16.08 14.58 -16.62
C HIS A 81 -16.46 15.73 -17.56
N LYS A 82 -17.75 15.92 -17.84
CA LYS A 82 -18.20 17.08 -18.64
C LYS A 82 -18.26 18.38 -17.82
N LEU A 83 -18.35 18.29 -16.49
CA LEU A 83 -18.54 19.42 -15.58
C LEU A 83 -17.28 19.83 -14.83
N HIS A 84 -16.28 18.95 -14.74
CA HIS A 84 -15.05 19.17 -14.00
C HIS A 84 -13.86 18.93 -14.93
N ALA A 85 -12.95 19.91 -15.03
CA ALA A 85 -11.68 19.75 -15.70
C ALA A 85 -10.80 18.73 -14.96
N ASP A 86 -9.92 18.05 -15.68
CA ASP A 86 -9.07 16.97 -15.18
C ASP A 86 -8.32 17.37 -13.90
N ASP A 87 -8.80 16.84 -12.77
CA ASP A 87 -8.09 16.82 -11.50
C ASP A 87 -7.62 15.39 -11.28
N GLU A 88 -6.32 15.15 -11.37
CA GLU A 88 -5.72 13.81 -11.20
C GLU A 88 -5.97 13.21 -9.80
N TYR A 89 -6.20 14.06 -8.80
CA TYR A 89 -6.47 13.63 -7.43
C TYR A 89 -7.93 13.20 -7.21
N TYR A 90 -8.87 13.85 -7.90
CA TYR A 90 -10.31 13.55 -7.82
C TYR A 90 -10.78 12.65 -8.94
N HIS A 91 -10.57 11.37 -8.77
CA HIS A 91 -11.14 10.40 -9.71
C HIS A 91 -12.62 10.19 -9.40
N TYR A 92 -13.49 10.23 -10.42
CA TYR A 92 -14.94 10.07 -10.26
C TYR A 92 -15.34 8.84 -9.44
N SER A 93 -14.61 7.73 -9.55
CA SER A 93 -14.89 6.52 -8.77
C SER A 93 -14.77 6.73 -7.26
N ILE A 94 -13.87 7.61 -6.83
CA ILE A 94 -13.65 8.00 -5.43
C ILE A 94 -14.82 8.86 -4.94
N GLU A 95 -15.28 9.82 -5.74
CA GLU A 95 -16.43 10.64 -5.43
C GLU A 95 -17.71 9.81 -5.31
N TYR A 96 -17.93 8.90 -6.24
CA TYR A 96 -19.09 8.00 -6.20
C TYR A 96 -19.05 7.09 -4.97
N PHE A 97 -17.87 6.55 -4.64
CA PHE A 97 -17.63 5.73 -3.45
C PHE A 97 -18.01 6.51 -2.18
N LEU A 98 -17.44 7.71 -2.01
CA LEU A 98 -17.68 8.56 -0.85
C LEU A 98 -19.18 8.91 -0.73
N HIS A 99 -19.81 9.32 -1.83
CA HIS A 99 -21.23 9.65 -1.84
C HIS A 99 -22.11 8.47 -1.38
N LYS A 100 -21.82 7.25 -1.85
CA LYS A 100 -22.53 6.03 -1.45
C LYS A 100 -22.26 5.65 0.01
N ALA A 101 -21.02 5.79 0.46
CA ALA A 101 -20.66 5.58 1.86
C ALA A 101 -21.43 6.55 2.78
N ILE A 102 -21.47 7.85 2.47
CA ILE A 102 -22.22 8.85 3.22
C ILE A 102 -23.72 8.54 3.24
N GLN A 103 -24.31 8.14 2.11
CA GLN A 103 -25.73 7.74 2.07
C GLN A 103 -26.07 6.64 3.07
N HIS A 104 -25.15 5.71 3.33
CA HIS A 104 -25.34 4.66 4.32
C HIS A 104 -25.00 5.15 5.74
N ILE A 105 -23.84 5.81 5.94
CA ILE A 105 -23.33 6.27 7.24
C ILE A 105 -24.37 7.16 7.96
N ARG A 106 -25.03 8.09 7.26
CA ARG A 106 -26.01 9.02 7.85
C ARG A 106 -27.22 8.32 8.52
N HIS A 107 -27.46 7.05 8.21
CA HIS A 107 -28.52 6.23 8.78
C HIS A 107 -28.01 5.23 9.83
N GLN A 108 -26.71 5.27 10.13
CA GLN A 108 -26.06 4.43 11.12
C GLN A 108 -25.58 5.28 12.30
N HIS A 109 -25.34 4.64 13.41
CA HIS A 109 -24.69 5.26 14.56
C HIS A 109 -23.29 4.63 14.71
N TYR A 110 -22.25 5.46 14.62
CA TYR A 110 -20.85 5.08 14.86
C TYR A 110 -20.27 5.95 15.96
N ASP A 111 -19.44 5.37 16.82
CA ASP A 111 -18.70 6.10 17.84
C ASP A 111 -17.49 6.81 17.24
N LEU A 112 -16.98 6.30 16.09
CA LEU A 112 -15.77 6.76 15.42
C LEU A 112 -15.84 6.49 13.91
N LEU A 113 -15.32 7.43 13.10
CA LEU A 113 -15.04 7.24 11.69
C LEU A 113 -13.53 7.30 11.47
N LEU A 114 -12.94 6.23 10.92
CA LEU A 114 -11.54 6.15 10.54
C LEU A 114 -11.42 6.31 9.01
N LEU A 115 -10.64 7.29 8.57
CA LEU A 115 -10.41 7.56 7.15
C LEU A 115 -9.01 7.05 6.75
N GLU A 116 -8.98 6.01 5.94
CA GLU A 116 -7.74 5.44 5.43
C GLU A 116 -7.25 6.22 4.20
N ASN A 117 -6.18 6.96 4.40
CA ASN A 117 -5.44 7.67 3.35
C ASN A 117 -6.24 8.69 2.50
N ARG A 118 -7.43 9.12 2.95
CA ARG A 118 -8.29 10.08 2.25
C ARG A 118 -8.85 11.14 3.18
N PRO A 119 -7.98 12.03 3.75
CA PRO A 119 -8.43 13.04 4.72
C PRO A 119 -9.44 14.02 4.11
N GLY A 120 -9.40 14.30 2.80
CA GLY A 120 -10.35 15.14 2.09
C GLY A 120 -11.81 14.66 2.17
N TYR A 121 -12.07 13.39 2.48
CA TYR A 121 -13.43 12.89 2.73
C TYR A 121 -14.14 13.65 3.88
N ALA A 122 -13.36 14.18 4.80
CA ALA A 122 -13.88 14.93 5.94
C ALA A 122 -14.73 16.14 5.54
N LEU A 123 -14.37 16.83 4.44
CA LEU A 123 -15.11 18.01 3.96
C LEU A 123 -16.58 17.71 3.64
N GLN A 124 -16.88 16.50 3.21
CA GLN A 124 -18.24 16.06 2.95
C GLN A 124 -18.85 15.37 4.18
N LEU A 125 -18.11 14.50 4.88
CA LEU A 125 -18.61 13.75 6.04
C LEU A 125 -19.10 14.68 7.17
N ARG A 126 -18.37 15.76 7.47
CA ARG A 126 -18.77 16.76 8.51
C ARG A 126 -20.17 17.33 8.30
N LYS A 127 -20.68 17.39 7.09
CA LYS A 127 -22.02 17.89 6.78
C LYS A 127 -23.13 16.95 7.24
N TYR A 128 -22.81 15.69 7.50
CA TYR A 128 -23.79 14.64 7.77
C TYR A 128 -23.57 13.89 9.07
N ALA A 129 -22.40 14.01 9.70
CA ALA A 129 -22.07 13.31 10.93
C ALA A 129 -21.23 14.20 11.85
N ASN A 130 -21.61 14.28 13.13
CA ASN A 130 -20.80 14.88 14.20
C ASN A 130 -19.91 13.86 14.90
N THR A 131 -19.75 12.69 14.29
CA THR A 131 -18.93 11.60 14.81
C THR A 131 -17.44 11.98 14.74
N PRO A 132 -16.64 11.68 15.77
CA PRO A 132 -15.21 11.91 15.74
C PRO A 132 -14.56 11.31 14.51
N LEU A 133 -13.69 12.09 13.84
CA LEU A 133 -12.95 11.67 12.66
C LEU A 133 -11.48 11.44 13.05
N ILE A 134 -10.98 10.25 12.77
CA ILE A 134 -9.55 9.93 12.82
C ILE A 134 -9.06 9.72 11.39
N TYR A 135 -7.92 10.34 11.05
CA TYR A 135 -7.23 10.06 9.81
C TYR A 135 -6.10 9.08 10.07
N HIS A 136 -5.91 8.11 9.19
CA HIS A 136 -4.72 7.28 9.13
C HIS A 136 -4.03 7.53 7.80
N LEU A 137 -2.88 8.21 7.84
CA LEU A 137 -2.20 8.74 6.67
C LEU A 137 -1.02 7.86 6.27
N HIS A 138 -1.06 7.38 5.04
CA HIS A 138 -0.05 6.54 4.41
C HIS A 138 0.66 7.25 3.24
N ASN A 139 0.48 8.56 3.10
CA ASN A 139 1.15 9.38 2.10
C ASN A 139 1.32 10.82 2.58
N GLU A 140 2.15 11.57 1.87
CA GLU A 140 2.56 12.94 2.15
C GLU A 140 1.54 14.00 1.70
N LYS A 141 0.35 13.62 1.29
CA LYS A 141 -0.59 14.52 0.59
C LYS A 141 -1.26 15.57 1.48
N LEU A 142 -1.24 15.45 2.80
CA LEU A 142 -1.80 16.47 3.72
C LEU A 142 -0.69 17.39 4.23
N THR A 143 -0.57 18.55 3.58
CA THR A 143 0.44 19.59 3.88
C THR A 143 -0.21 20.97 3.81
N CYS A 144 0.55 22.02 4.18
CA CYS A 144 0.12 23.42 3.97
C CYS A 144 -0.14 23.82 2.51
N ASN A 145 0.28 22.99 1.55
CA ASN A 145 0.04 23.19 0.11
C ASN A 145 -1.17 22.42 -0.42
N THR A 146 -1.85 21.64 0.42
CA THR A 146 -3.04 20.88 0.04
C THR A 146 -4.25 21.80 -0.05
N ASP A 147 -5.07 21.68 -1.07
CA ASP A 147 -6.31 22.45 -1.17
C ASP A 147 -7.21 22.21 0.05
N SER A 148 -7.74 23.30 0.62
CA SER A 148 -8.57 23.27 1.84
C SER A 148 -7.89 22.60 3.05
N TYR A 149 -6.57 22.64 3.12
CA TYR A 149 -5.80 21.96 4.16
C TYR A 149 -6.22 22.32 5.58
N GLN A 150 -6.55 23.60 5.84
CA GLN A 150 -7.00 24.05 7.16
C GLN A 150 -8.31 23.39 7.58
N GLU A 151 -9.32 23.40 6.68
CA GLU A 151 -10.61 22.79 6.94
C GLU A 151 -10.49 21.27 7.13
N ILE A 152 -9.64 20.60 6.33
CA ILE A 152 -9.35 19.18 6.46
C ILE A 152 -8.67 18.90 7.80
N TYR A 153 -7.62 19.66 8.15
CA TYR A 153 -6.89 19.50 9.40
C TYR A 153 -7.79 19.73 10.62
N GLU A 154 -8.59 20.80 10.62
CA GLU A 154 -9.50 21.13 11.72
C GLU A 154 -10.60 20.08 11.91
N ALA A 155 -11.01 19.40 10.82
CA ALA A 155 -12.01 18.35 10.87
C ALA A 155 -11.57 17.12 11.67
N ALA A 156 -10.27 16.84 11.70
CA ALA A 156 -9.74 15.70 12.42
C ALA A 156 -9.81 15.86 13.94
N THR A 157 -10.31 14.84 14.61
CA THR A 157 -10.18 14.70 16.07
C THR A 157 -8.77 14.25 16.44
N ARG A 158 -8.20 13.31 15.67
CA ARG A 158 -6.82 12.81 15.76
C ARG A 158 -6.33 12.45 14.35
N ILE A 159 -5.01 12.50 14.18
CA ILE A 159 -4.35 12.09 12.94
C ILE A 159 -3.28 11.06 13.31
N ILE A 160 -3.35 9.90 12.71
CA ILE A 160 -2.34 8.85 12.81
C ILE A 160 -1.49 8.91 11.54
N THR A 161 -0.18 8.91 11.68
CA THR A 161 0.77 8.88 10.56
C THR A 161 1.66 7.65 10.67
N VAL A 162 2.00 7.05 9.53
CA VAL A 162 2.80 5.82 9.51
C VAL A 162 4.29 6.04 9.72
N SER A 163 4.74 7.30 9.78
CA SER A 163 6.13 7.70 10.03
C SER A 163 6.20 9.12 10.57
N ASP A 164 7.32 9.49 11.16
CA ASP A 164 7.61 10.86 11.56
C ASP A 164 7.80 11.76 10.32
N TYR A 165 8.26 11.19 9.20
CA TYR A 165 8.27 11.86 7.90
C TYR A 165 6.85 12.34 7.52
N ILE A 166 5.84 11.48 7.55
CA ILE A 166 4.46 11.87 7.26
C ILE A 166 3.90 12.83 8.30
N LYS A 167 4.27 12.65 9.58
CA LYS A 167 3.92 13.61 10.63
C LYS A 167 4.48 15.00 10.34
N SER A 168 5.73 15.10 9.88
CA SER A 168 6.34 16.39 9.51
C SER A 168 5.59 17.09 8.37
N CYS A 169 5.07 16.31 7.42
CA CYS A 169 4.19 16.84 6.35
C CYS A 169 2.94 17.50 6.93
N VAL A 170 2.26 16.83 7.87
CA VAL A 170 1.07 17.40 8.55
C VAL A 170 1.45 18.63 9.40
N GLN A 171 2.58 18.58 10.10
CA GLN A 171 3.07 19.69 10.92
C GLN A 171 3.44 20.95 10.12
N SER A 172 3.61 20.84 8.80
CA SER A 172 3.71 22.02 7.93
C SER A 172 2.47 22.91 7.99
N ILE A 173 1.29 22.34 8.34
CA ILE A 173 0.04 23.07 8.52
C ILE A 173 0.01 23.81 9.85
N ASN A 174 0.42 23.13 10.92
CA ASN A 174 0.49 23.67 12.28
C ASN A 174 1.73 23.14 13.00
N PRO A 175 2.79 23.94 13.14
CA PRO A 175 4.01 23.51 13.83
C PRO A 175 3.80 23.17 15.32
N GLN A 176 2.71 23.63 15.94
CA GLN A 176 2.33 23.31 17.32
C GLN A 176 1.25 22.23 17.38
N ASP A 177 1.20 21.38 16.37
CA ASP A 177 0.22 20.29 16.28
C ASP A 177 0.31 19.33 17.48
N ASP A 178 -0.84 19.09 18.14
CA ASP A 178 -0.98 18.20 19.29
C ASP A 178 -1.91 17.00 19.01
N LYS A 179 -2.47 16.94 17.81
CA LYS A 179 -3.44 15.89 17.44
C LYS A 179 -2.86 14.79 16.54
N THR A 180 -1.65 15.00 16.00
CA THR A 180 -0.98 14.02 15.14
C THR A 180 0.00 13.17 15.97
N LEU A 181 -0.13 11.85 15.82
CA LEU A 181 0.78 10.90 16.43
C LEU A 181 1.28 9.90 15.38
N THR A 182 2.54 9.50 15.52
CA THR A 182 3.12 8.46 14.69
C THR A 182 2.80 7.09 15.27
N VAL A 183 2.26 6.20 14.42
CA VAL A 183 2.09 4.78 14.69
C VAL A 183 2.66 4.04 13.48
N TYR A 184 3.84 3.49 13.64
CA TYR A 184 4.52 2.78 12.56
C TYR A 184 3.72 1.58 12.07
N ASN A 185 3.80 1.29 10.77
CA ASN A 185 3.21 0.09 10.21
C ASN A 185 3.80 -1.16 10.87
N GLY A 186 2.99 -2.20 10.97
CA GLY A 186 3.40 -3.53 11.41
C GLY A 186 3.05 -4.60 10.40
N ILE A 187 3.61 -5.78 10.57
CA ILE A 187 3.27 -6.98 9.79
C ILE A 187 3.01 -8.17 10.72
N ASN A 188 2.32 -9.19 10.21
CA ASN A 188 2.11 -10.42 10.95
C ASN A 188 3.37 -11.29 10.91
N LEU A 189 4.21 -11.22 11.96
CA LEU A 189 5.47 -11.97 12.05
C LEU A 189 5.28 -13.49 11.98
N GLN A 190 4.13 -14.03 12.39
CA GLN A 190 3.88 -15.47 12.31
C GLN A 190 3.79 -15.94 10.86
N ALA A 191 3.28 -15.09 9.95
CA ALA A 191 3.22 -15.37 8.52
C ALA A 191 4.63 -15.46 7.88
N PHE A 192 5.64 -14.78 8.47
CA PHE A 192 7.02 -14.70 7.97
C PHE A 192 7.99 -15.68 8.67
N SER A 193 7.47 -16.69 9.37
CA SER A 193 8.29 -17.61 10.19
C SER A 193 8.71 -18.93 9.51
N SER A 194 8.38 -19.16 8.24
CA SER A 194 8.61 -20.43 7.58
C SER A 194 10.06 -20.63 7.10
N ASN A 195 10.60 -21.87 7.15
CA ASN A 195 12.03 -22.14 7.03
C ASN A 195 12.51 -22.89 5.75
N ASN A 196 11.77 -22.90 4.63
CA ASN A 196 12.08 -23.80 3.52
C ASN A 196 12.22 -23.15 2.12
N GLY A 197 12.49 -21.85 2.03
CA GLY A 197 12.50 -21.13 0.75
C GLY A 197 13.62 -21.51 -0.22
N LYS A 198 14.86 -21.69 0.28
CA LYS A 198 16.01 -22.01 -0.60
C LYS A 198 15.83 -23.33 -1.35
N ASN A 199 15.16 -24.33 -0.76
CA ASN A 199 14.87 -25.60 -1.41
C ASN A 199 13.90 -25.48 -2.60
N ARG A 200 13.22 -24.32 -2.75
CA ARG A 200 12.25 -24.04 -3.81
C ARG A 200 12.84 -23.24 -4.98
N ARG A 201 14.11 -22.83 -4.91
CA ARG A 201 14.77 -22.05 -5.97
C ARG A 201 14.66 -22.71 -7.36
N ALA A 202 14.82 -24.02 -7.43
CA ALA A 202 14.70 -24.76 -8.69
C ALA A 202 13.29 -24.68 -9.33
N GLU A 203 12.23 -24.44 -8.53
CA GLU A 203 10.86 -24.33 -9.04
C GLU A 203 10.68 -23.10 -9.95
N ILE A 204 11.54 -22.08 -9.77
CA ILE A 204 11.48 -20.83 -10.54
C ILE A 204 12.74 -20.60 -11.39
N GLY A 205 13.57 -21.65 -11.57
CA GLY A 205 14.76 -21.60 -12.43
C GLY A 205 15.99 -20.92 -11.80
N LEU A 206 16.08 -20.91 -10.47
CA LEU A 206 17.26 -20.46 -9.73
C LEU A 206 18.08 -21.67 -9.27
N ASP A 207 19.41 -21.56 -9.37
CA ASP A 207 20.34 -22.55 -8.83
C ASP A 207 20.60 -22.30 -7.33
N ASN A 208 21.04 -23.34 -6.61
CA ASN A 208 21.35 -23.23 -5.18
C ASN A 208 22.57 -22.35 -4.90
N ASP A 209 23.48 -22.21 -5.86
CA ASP A 209 24.70 -21.39 -5.79
C ASP A 209 24.50 -19.98 -6.40
N ASP A 210 23.31 -19.63 -6.85
CA ASP A 210 23.00 -18.27 -7.24
C ASP A 210 22.95 -17.35 -6.02
N PHE A 211 23.45 -16.12 -6.19
CA PHE A 211 23.22 -15.02 -5.25
C PHE A 211 21.98 -14.24 -5.69
N VAL A 212 20.93 -14.34 -4.94
CA VAL A 212 19.60 -13.85 -5.31
C VAL A 212 19.29 -12.54 -4.59
N MET A 213 19.23 -11.46 -5.36
CA MET A 213 18.65 -10.19 -4.91
C MET A 213 17.13 -10.23 -5.13
N VAL A 214 16.34 -9.74 -4.18
CA VAL A 214 14.90 -9.62 -4.34
C VAL A 214 14.46 -8.16 -4.32
N PHE A 215 13.62 -7.81 -5.28
CA PHE A 215 12.79 -6.60 -5.28
C PHE A 215 11.34 -7.04 -5.09
N SER A 216 10.63 -6.45 -4.13
CA SER A 216 9.19 -6.68 -3.94
C SER A 216 8.42 -5.37 -3.93
N GLY A 217 7.27 -5.34 -4.60
CA GLY A 217 6.42 -4.16 -4.66
C GLY A 217 5.84 -3.87 -6.04
N ARG A 218 5.23 -2.69 -6.20
CA ARG A 218 4.74 -2.24 -7.50
C ARG A 218 5.92 -2.04 -8.47
N VAL A 219 5.77 -2.54 -9.69
CA VAL A 219 6.75 -2.33 -10.76
C VAL A 219 6.46 -1.00 -11.43
N THR A 220 6.85 0.09 -10.76
CA THR A 220 6.64 1.48 -11.18
C THR A 220 7.93 2.29 -11.08
N GLU A 221 7.97 3.43 -11.76
CA GLU A 221 9.15 4.31 -11.83
C GLU A 221 9.60 4.75 -10.43
N GLU A 222 8.65 5.17 -9.61
CA GLU A 222 8.87 5.65 -8.25
C GLU A 222 9.53 4.62 -7.31
N LYS A 223 9.37 3.32 -7.61
CA LYS A 223 9.98 2.24 -6.80
C LYS A 223 11.41 1.91 -7.21
N GLY A 224 11.97 2.60 -8.23
CA GLY A 224 13.38 2.49 -8.59
C GLY A 224 13.78 1.19 -9.28
N ILE A 225 12.81 0.42 -9.80
CA ILE A 225 13.09 -0.86 -10.47
C ILE A 225 13.94 -0.67 -11.73
N MET A 226 13.81 0.47 -12.44
CA MET A 226 14.62 0.76 -13.62
C MET A 226 16.10 0.91 -13.24
N GLN A 227 16.38 1.65 -12.18
CA GLN A 227 17.73 1.83 -11.63
C GLN A 227 18.35 0.50 -11.21
N LEU A 228 17.53 -0.39 -10.62
CA LEU A 228 17.99 -1.72 -10.24
C LEU A 228 18.35 -2.59 -11.46
N ILE A 229 17.57 -2.53 -12.54
CA ILE A 229 17.90 -3.24 -13.78
C ILE A 229 19.18 -2.66 -14.41
N GLU A 230 19.36 -1.34 -14.38
CA GLU A 230 20.59 -0.70 -14.84
C GLU A 230 21.82 -1.09 -14.00
N ALA A 231 21.65 -1.24 -12.69
CA ALA A 231 22.69 -1.80 -11.83
C ALA A 231 23.01 -3.27 -12.20
N MET A 232 22.01 -4.08 -12.52
CA MET A 232 22.22 -5.46 -13.00
C MET A 232 23.01 -5.52 -14.30
N LEU A 233 22.84 -4.56 -15.21
CA LEU A 233 23.64 -4.46 -16.44
C LEU A 233 25.11 -4.20 -16.14
N ARG A 234 25.42 -3.44 -15.08
CA ARG A 234 26.82 -3.21 -14.65
C ARG A 234 27.45 -4.45 -13.99
N LEU A 235 26.65 -5.40 -13.54
CA LEU A 235 27.07 -6.64 -12.91
C LEU A 235 27.10 -7.81 -13.92
N GLN A 236 27.16 -7.53 -15.23
CA GLN A 236 27.08 -8.58 -16.26
C GLN A 236 28.19 -9.64 -16.17
N ASP A 237 29.35 -9.26 -15.64
CA ASP A 237 30.50 -10.20 -15.46
C ASP A 237 30.31 -11.15 -14.26
N LEU A 238 29.23 -11.02 -13.50
CA LEU A 238 28.89 -11.85 -12.35
C LEU A 238 27.61 -12.67 -12.61
N PRO A 239 27.67 -13.75 -13.42
CA PRO A 239 26.50 -14.46 -13.93
C PRO A 239 25.68 -15.17 -12.85
N LYS A 240 26.24 -15.42 -11.68
CA LYS A 240 25.54 -16.02 -10.54
C LYS A 240 24.69 -15.00 -9.73
N ILE A 241 24.84 -13.71 -9.99
CA ILE A 241 23.93 -12.71 -9.40
C ILE A 241 22.62 -12.72 -10.19
N LYS A 242 21.52 -12.99 -9.50
CA LYS A 242 20.16 -13.04 -10.03
C LYS A 242 19.30 -11.97 -9.36
N LEU A 243 18.29 -11.50 -10.07
CA LEU A 243 17.28 -10.58 -9.54
C LEU A 243 15.89 -11.23 -9.63
N LEU A 244 15.26 -11.41 -8.49
CA LEU A 244 13.88 -11.85 -8.36
C LEU A 244 12.99 -10.62 -8.18
N VAL A 245 12.13 -10.34 -9.15
CA VAL A 245 11.18 -9.20 -9.13
C VAL A 245 9.79 -9.74 -8.79
N ILE A 246 9.30 -9.39 -7.60
CA ILE A 246 8.00 -9.81 -7.09
C ILE A 246 7.04 -8.62 -7.17
N GLY A 247 6.02 -8.73 -8.00
CA GLY A 247 4.99 -7.70 -8.18
C GLY A 247 4.65 -7.43 -9.63
N SER A 248 3.70 -6.52 -9.83
CA SER A 248 3.25 -6.08 -11.15
C SER A 248 3.10 -4.57 -11.21
N SER A 249 3.01 -4.02 -12.43
CA SER A 249 2.77 -2.59 -12.65
C SER A 249 1.34 -2.16 -12.31
N PHE A 250 0.40 -3.11 -12.19
CA PHE A 250 -1.01 -2.86 -11.85
C PHE A 250 -1.51 -3.81 -10.76
N TYR A 251 -2.37 -3.30 -9.89
CA TYR A 251 -3.09 -4.09 -8.89
C TYR A 251 -3.95 -5.16 -9.58
N GLY A 252 -3.47 -6.40 -9.61
CA GLY A 252 -4.24 -7.58 -10.02
C GLY A 252 -4.69 -7.71 -11.48
N ASN A 253 -4.30 -6.82 -12.39
CA ASN A 253 -4.66 -6.90 -13.81
C ASN A 253 -3.43 -6.96 -14.73
N ALA A 254 -3.24 -8.09 -15.41
CA ALA A 254 -2.17 -8.33 -16.37
C ALA A 254 -2.32 -7.58 -17.71
N ASP A 255 -3.47 -6.94 -17.98
CA ASP A 255 -3.85 -6.53 -19.34
C ASP A 255 -3.49 -5.08 -19.71
N ASN A 256 -2.88 -4.29 -18.78
CA ASN A 256 -2.50 -2.91 -19.09
C ASN A 256 -0.97 -2.74 -19.00
N GLU A 257 -0.25 -3.23 -19.98
CA GLU A 257 1.16 -2.87 -20.16
C GLU A 257 1.27 -1.38 -20.56
N ASN A 258 1.81 -0.58 -19.63
CA ASN A 258 2.18 0.80 -19.94
C ASN A 258 3.55 0.85 -20.64
N ALA A 259 3.90 2.00 -21.21
CA ALA A 259 5.17 2.20 -21.91
C ALA A 259 6.39 1.89 -21.00
N PHE A 260 6.30 2.21 -19.70
CA PHE A 260 7.33 1.91 -18.71
C PHE A 260 7.57 0.40 -18.55
N ALA A 261 6.51 -0.39 -18.38
CA ALA A 261 6.63 -1.84 -18.23
C ALA A 261 7.27 -2.48 -19.47
N ARG A 262 6.93 -1.99 -20.66
CA ARG A 262 7.53 -2.45 -21.93
C ARG A 262 9.02 -2.15 -21.98
N THR A 263 9.43 -0.90 -21.72
CA THR A 263 10.84 -0.49 -21.68
C THR A 263 11.63 -1.30 -20.63
N LEU A 264 11.01 -1.55 -19.48
CA LEU A 264 11.61 -2.37 -18.42
C LEU A 264 11.88 -3.80 -18.90
N GLN A 265 10.90 -4.42 -19.56
CA GLN A 265 11.01 -5.77 -20.09
C GLN A 265 12.08 -5.86 -21.20
N GLU A 266 12.13 -4.88 -22.11
CA GLU A 266 13.13 -4.79 -23.17
C GLU A 266 14.55 -4.74 -22.60
N LYS A 267 14.80 -3.89 -21.59
CA LYS A 267 16.09 -3.82 -20.90
C LYS A 267 16.40 -5.13 -20.16
N ALA A 268 15.42 -5.70 -19.46
CA ALA A 268 15.61 -6.96 -18.73
C ALA A 268 15.90 -8.14 -19.67
N ALA A 269 15.35 -8.15 -20.88
CA ALA A 269 15.59 -9.19 -21.88
C ALA A 269 17.08 -9.31 -22.29
N THR A 270 17.84 -8.21 -22.20
CA THR A 270 19.31 -8.23 -22.46
C THR A 270 20.08 -9.01 -21.40
N LEU A 271 19.46 -9.23 -20.23
CA LEU A 271 20.01 -10.00 -19.08
C LEU A 271 19.31 -11.37 -18.95
N ALA A 272 19.04 -12.02 -20.09
CA ALA A 272 18.27 -13.26 -20.16
C ALA A 272 18.71 -14.30 -19.11
N GLY A 273 17.74 -14.84 -18.35
CA GLY A 273 17.95 -15.82 -17.30
C GLY A 273 18.56 -15.27 -16.00
N ARG A 274 18.78 -13.95 -15.90
CA ARG A 274 19.30 -13.32 -14.68
C ARG A 274 18.25 -12.52 -13.92
N ILE A 275 17.17 -12.11 -14.60
CA ILE A 275 16.04 -11.40 -14.01
C ILE A 275 14.79 -12.28 -14.16
N LEU A 276 14.15 -12.56 -13.04
CA LEU A 276 12.95 -13.38 -12.98
C LEU A 276 11.78 -12.50 -12.47
N PHE A 277 10.73 -12.37 -13.27
CA PHE A 277 9.51 -11.68 -12.89
C PHE A 277 8.45 -12.69 -12.48
N THR A 278 7.93 -12.58 -11.26
CA THR A 278 6.84 -13.45 -10.79
C THR A 278 5.45 -12.94 -11.15
N GLY A 279 5.33 -11.63 -11.47
CA GLY A 279 4.03 -10.98 -11.47
C GLY A 279 3.46 -10.80 -10.06
N PHE A 280 2.16 -10.57 -9.97
CA PHE A 280 1.47 -10.44 -8.69
C PHE A 280 1.48 -11.76 -7.92
N ILE A 281 1.92 -11.69 -6.66
CA ILE A 281 1.89 -12.81 -5.71
C ILE A 281 0.95 -12.46 -4.57
N PRO A 282 -0.02 -13.33 -4.21
CA PRO A 282 -0.85 -13.15 -3.02
C PRO A 282 0.01 -13.02 -1.76
N TYR A 283 -0.39 -12.13 -0.83
CA TYR A 283 0.43 -11.77 0.32
C TYR A 283 0.87 -12.97 1.17
N HIS A 284 0.00 -13.94 1.38
CA HIS A 284 0.30 -15.16 2.14
C HIS A 284 1.41 -16.05 1.53
N GLN A 285 1.74 -15.84 0.24
CA GLN A 285 2.82 -16.55 -0.45
C GLN A 285 4.16 -15.78 -0.42
N MET A 286 4.14 -14.48 -0.08
CA MET A 286 5.34 -13.62 -0.04
C MET A 286 6.49 -14.21 0.77
N PRO A 287 6.28 -14.76 1.98
CA PRO A 287 7.37 -15.34 2.76
C PRO A 287 8.15 -16.42 2.01
N GLY A 288 7.44 -17.30 1.26
CA GLY A 288 8.05 -18.35 0.47
C GLY A 288 8.97 -17.84 -0.64
N TYR A 289 8.64 -16.71 -1.25
CA TYR A 289 9.48 -16.08 -2.28
C TYR A 289 10.64 -15.30 -1.65
N LEU A 290 10.42 -14.56 -0.58
CA LEU A 290 11.48 -13.83 0.12
C LEU A 290 12.57 -14.77 0.67
N GLN A 291 12.20 -15.97 1.12
CA GLN A 291 13.15 -16.99 1.55
C GLN A 291 14.10 -17.50 0.46
N MET A 292 13.76 -17.32 -0.80
CA MET A 292 14.64 -17.67 -1.93
C MET A 292 15.77 -16.66 -2.10
N ALA A 293 15.67 -15.46 -1.52
CA ALA A 293 16.65 -14.41 -1.64
C ALA A 293 17.78 -14.50 -0.62
N ASP A 294 18.90 -13.86 -0.95
CA ASP A 294 20.04 -13.64 -0.07
C ASP A 294 20.11 -12.19 0.43
N ILE A 295 19.48 -11.25 -0.31
CA ILE A 295 19.42 -9.82 0.04
C ILE A 295 18.16 -9.17 -0.56
N ALA A 296 17.56 -8.23 0.15
CA ALA A 296 16.49 -7.39 -0.36
C ALA A 296 17.03 -6.06 -0.89
N VAL A 297 16.50 -5.60 -2.03
CA VAL A 297 16.87 -4.31 -2.62
C VAL A 297 15.59 -3.47 -2.80
N ILE A 298 15.53 -2.31 -2.12
CA ILE A 298 14.37 -1.42 -2.09
C ILE A 298 14.84 -0.03 -2.55
N PRO A 299 15.01 0.16 -3.88
CA PRO A 299 15.71 1.32 -4.45
C PRO A 299 14.77 2.48 -4.72
N SER A 300 13.81 2.76 -3.84
CA SER A 300 12.79 3.80 -4.00
C SER A 300 13.42 5.15 -4.36
N VAL A 301 12.95 5.78 -5.44
CA VAL A 301 13.42 7.10 -5.88
C VAL A 301 12.47 8.22 -5.43
N TRP A 302 11.35 7.89 -4.84
CA TRP A 302 10.43 8.83 -4.23
C TRP A 302 10.48 8.73 -2.70
N ASP A 303 9.94 9.73 -2.02
CA ASP A 303 9.89 9.77 -0.57
C ASP A 303 8.82 8.81 -0.04
N ASP A 304 9.20 7.53 0.08
CA ASP A 304 8.30 6.46 0.52
C ASP A 304 7.89 6.69 1.98
N PRO A 305 6.60 6.67 2.30
CA PRO A 305 6.11 6.98 3.64
C PRO A 305 6.61 6.05 4.75
N PHE A 306 6.52 4.73 4.53
CA PHE A 306 6.96 3.66 5.42
C PHE A 306 6.72 2.30 4.74
N PRO A 307 7.66 1.81 3.94
CA PRO A 307 7.43 0.66 3.07
C PRO A 307 7.36 -0.66 3.85
N THR A 308 6.23 -1.35 3.83
CA THR A 308 6.08 -2.67 4.46
C THR A 308 7.06 -3.71 3.94
N THR A 309 7.60 -3.52 2.73
CA THR A 309 8.63 -4.40 2.13
C THR A 309 9.94 -4.40 2.92
N VAL A 310 10.28 -3.31 3.61
CA VAL A 310 11.41 -3.26 4.56
C VAL A 310 11.12 -4.15 5.77
N LEU A 311 9.93 -4.02 6.38
CA LEU A 311 9.52 -4.87 7.51
C LEU A 311 9.50 -6.34 7.12
N GLU A 312 8.99 -6.66 5.93
CA GLU A 312 8.92 -8.02 5.39
C GLU A 312 10.32 -8.61 5.21
N ALA A 313 11.26 -7.84 4.65
CA ALA A 313 12.65 -8.27 4.49
C ALA A 313 13.34 -8.49 5.84
N GLN A 314 13.15 -7.57 6.80
CA GLN A 314 13.68 -7.70 8.16
C GLN A 314 13.11 -8.93 8.88
N ALA A 315 11.80 -9.18 8.77
CA ALA A 315 11.17 -10.35 9.37
C ALA A 315 11.72 -11.67 8.80
N MET A 316 12.16 -11.67 7.53
CA MET A 316 12.82 -12.81 6.90
C MET A 316 14.32 -12.89 7.21
N GLY A 317 14.89 -11.93 7.95
CA GLY A 317 16.31 -11.86 8.27
C GLY A 317 17.19 -11.53 7.06
N LEU A 318 16.63 -10.91 6.03
CA LEU A 318 17.39 -10.51 4.84
C LEU A 318 18.20 -9.23 5.13
N PRO A 319 19.48 -9.16 4.76
CA PRO A 319 20.17 -7.89 4.62
C PRO A 319 19.45 -7.01 3.60
N ILE A 320 19.53 -5.67 3.78
CA ILE A 320 18.77 -4.72 2.95
C ILE A 320 19.71 -3.72 2.31
N ILE A 321 19.52 -3.45 1.03
CA ILE A 321 20.06 -2.29 0.34
C ILE A 321 18.86 -1.38 0.01
N THR A 322 18.87 -0.13 0.49
CA THR A 322 17.76 0.79 0.28
C THR A 322 18.22 2.24 0.19
N THR A 323 17.34 3.11 -0.23
CA THR A 323 17.58 4.55 -0.33
C THR A 323 17.22 5.27 0.97
N ASN A 324 17.82 6.45 1.17
CA ASN A 324 17.50 7.34 2.27
C ASN A 324 16.39 8.33 1.86
N ARG A 325 15.18 7.81 1.56
CA ARG A 325 14.04 8.60 1.08
C ARG A 325 12.83 8.49 2.00
N GLY A 326 12.17 9.65 2.25
CA GLY A 326 10.94 9.71 3.05
C GLY A 326 11.09 9.08 4.43
N GLY A 327 10.20 8.18 4.81
CA GLY A 327 10.21 7.45 6.08
C GLY A 327 11.05 6.17 6.09
N ILE A 328 11.76 5.83 4.99
CA ILE A 328 12.54 4.58 4.91
C ILE A 328 13.59 4.48 6.02
N HIS A 329 14.26 5.59 6.33
CA HIS A 329 15.29 5.60 7.36
C HIS A 329 14.75 5.32 8.78
N GLU A 330 13.46 5.53 9.01
CA GLU A 330 12.78 5.22 10.27
C GLU A 330 12.48 3.73 10.43
N ASP A 331 12.43 3.01 9.29
CA ASP A 331 12.01 1.62 9.18
C ASP A 331 13.21 0.65 9.24
N VAL A 332 14.39 1.10 8.81
CA VAL A 332 15.56 0.25 8.71
C VAL A 332 16.41 0.26 9.99
N ARG A 333 16.95 -0.92 10.32
CA ARG A 333 18.01 -1.05 11.33
C ARG A 333 19.36 -0.87 10.67
N THR A 334 20.21 -0.05 11.29
CA THR A 334 21.55 0.27 10.75
C THR A 334 22.53 -0.90 10.79
N ASP A 335 22.22 -1.97 11.53
CA ASP A 335 23.04 -3.16 11.65
C ASP A 335 22.78 -4.21 10.54
N ASN A 336 21.69 -4.07 9.77
CA ASN A 336 21.34 -5.00 8.69
C ASN A 336 21.01 -4.30 7.36
N ALA A 337 21.22 -3.00 7.24
CA ALA A 337 20.89 -2.26 6.04
C ALA A 337 22.02 -1.34 5.58
N ILE A 338 22.15 -1.20 4.28
CA ILE A 338 22.97 -0.20 3.60
C ILE A 338 22.02 0.84 3.01
N LEU A 339 22.11 2.09 3.50
CA LEU A 339 21.37 3.22 2.95
C LEU A 339 22.29 4.01 2.02
N PHE A 340 21.75 4.42 0.87
CA PHE A 340 22.43 5.30 -0.06
C PHE A 340 21.53 6.45 -0.49
N ASP A 341 22.15 7.58 -0.80
CA ASP A 341 21.44 8.74 -1.32
C ASP A 341 21.27 8.63 -2.82
N THR A 342 20.11 9.00 -3.31
CA THR A 342 19.76 8.91 -4.75
C THR A 342 20.37 10.05 -5.58
N ASP A 343 20.91 11.07 -4.94
CA ASP A 343 21.42 12.29 -5.57
C ASP A 343 22.94 12.24 -5.83
N ASN A 344 23.59 11.08 -5.61
CA ASN A 344 25.02 10.85 -5.84
C ASN A 344 25.25 9.90 -7.03
#